data_253f4df1758b5ad92e87586de6e6f9db
#
_entry.id   253f4df1758b5ad92e87586de6e6f9db
#
_cell.length_a   1.000
_cell.length_b   1.000
_cell.length_c   1.000
_cell.angle_alpha   90.00
_cell.angle_beta   90.00
_cell.angle_gamma   90.00
#
_symmetry.space_group_name_H-M   'P 1'
#
loop_
_entity.id
_entity.type
_entity.pdbx_description
1 polymer ?
#
loop_
_entity_poly.entity_id
_entity_poly.type
_entity_poly.pdbx_seq_one_letter_code
_entity_poly.pdbx_strand_id
1 'polypeptide(L)'
;YKFEAGTPNVADVICFSAAIDYLTKIGMDNVRNHEIELTKYALEKMSKVKGLVIYGPKDTNKQGGVISFNFKDVHPHDVATIVDKNGVAIRSGHHCAQVLMEKLDVPATNRASFYIYTTKQEVDALIDSLEQVAKVFKL
;
A
#
# COMPACT_ATOMS: atom_id res chain seq x y z
N TYR A 1 36.04 4.55 -3.33
CA TYR A 1 36.14 5.21 -2.01
C TYR A 1 35.59 6.65 -1.99
N LYS A 2 35.47 7.31 -3.16
CA LYS A 2 35.01 8.71 -3.22
C LYS A 2 33.61 8.93 -2.64
N PHE A 3 32.74 7.94 -2.74
CA PHE A 3 31.33 8.02 -2.33
C PHE A 3 30.96 7.12 -1.15
N GLU A 4 31.94 6.45 -0.54
CA GLU A 4 31.76 5.57 0.62
C GLU A 4 32.42 6.17 1.86
N ALA A 5 31.67 6.31 2.94
CA ALA A 5 32.09 7.01 4.15
C ALA A 5 32.70 6.08 5.23
N GLY A 6 33.46 5.07 4.84
CA GLY A 6 34.11 4.15 5.75
C GLY A 6 33.67 2.69 5.62
N THR A 7 33.79 1.91 6.68
CA THR A 7 33.42 0.48 6.67
C THR A 7 31.94 0.29 6.37
N PRO A 8 31.56 -0.52 5.35
CA PRO A 8 30.18 -0.77 5.03
C PRO A 8 29.48 -1.59 6.14
N ASN A 9 28.14 -1.60 6.11
CA ASN A 9 27.34 -2.41 7.04
C ASN A 9 27.43 -3.90 6.68
N VAL A 10 28.52 -4.54 7.09
CA VAL A 10 28.88 -5.92 6.70
C VAL A 10 27.84 -6.91 7.25
N ALA A 11 27.38 -6.74 8.49
CA ALA A 11 26.47 -7.65 9.15
C ALA A 11 25.11 -7.74 8.39
N ASP A 12 24.51 -6.60 8.10
CA ASP A 12 23.21 -6.57 7.41
C ASP A 12 23.33 -7.06 5.95
N VAL A 13 24.45 -6.78 5.27
CA VAL A 13 24.70 -7.30 3.91
C VAL A 13 24.77 -8.82 3.90
N ILE A 14 25.45 -9.43 4.90
CA ILE A 14 25.49 -10.89 5.05
C ILE A 14 24.09 -11.44 5.34
N CYS A 15 23.35 -10.83 6.28
CA CYS A 15 21.98 -11.24 6.60
C CYS A 15 21.02 -11.08 5.44
N PHE A 16 21.24 -10.10 4.55
CA PHE A 16 20.42 -9.88 3.36
C PHE A 16 20.42 -11.07 2.41
N SER A 17 21.51 -11.87 2.38
CA SER A 17 21.55 -13.11 1.57
C SER A 17 20.45 -14.08 1.98
N ALA A 18 20.15 -14.21 3.27
CA ALA A 18 19.07 -15.07 3.76
C ALA A 18 17.69 -14.63 3.28
N ALA A 19 17.44 -13.32 3.16
CA ALA A 19 16.20 -12.80 2.60
C ALA A 19 16.08 -13.08 1.10
N ILE A 20 17.19 -12.98 0.36
CA ILE A 20 17.26 -13.33 -1.07
C ILE A 20 16.98 -14.82 -1.26
N ASP A 21 17.61 -15.69 -0.47
CA ASP A 21 17.41 -17.14 -0.52
C ASP A 21 15.95 -17.50 -0.21
N TYR A 22 15.34 -16.85 0.77
CA TYR A 22 13.93 -17.03 1.14
C TYR A 22 13.00 -16.70 -0.04
N LEU A 23 13.15 -15.53 -0.65
CA LEU A 23 12.32 -15.13 -1.80
C LEU A 23 12.59 -16.00 -3.03
N THR A 24 13.84 -16.39 -3.26
CA THR A 24 14.20 -17.31 -4.36
C THR A 24 13.53 -18.67 -4.19
N LYS A 25 13.45 -19.18 -2.96
CA LYS A 25 12.76 -20.44 -2.65
C LYS A 25 11.25 -20.38 -2.88
N ILE A 26 10.62 -19.24 -2.60
CA ILE A 26 9.20 -19.00 -2.92
C ILE A 26 9.02 -18.91 -4.44
N GLY A 27 9.97 -18.29 -5.13
CA GLY A 27 9.94 -17.98 -6.55
C GLY A 27 9.33 -16.60 -6.82
N MET A 28 10.07 -15.71 -7.49
CA MET A 28 9.63 -14.34 -7.74
C MET A 28 8.38 -14.25 -8.61
N ASP A 29 8.17 -15.20 -9.52
CA ASP A 29 6.94 -15.27 -10.32
C ASP A 29 5.72 -15.59 -9.44
N ASN A 30 5.87 -16.46 -8.44
CA ASN A 30 4.81 -16.76 -7.47
C ASN A 30 4.48 -15.53 -6.61
N VAL A 31 5.51 -14.80 -6.16
CA VAL A 31 5.33 -13.52 -5.44
C VAL A 31 4.53 -12.54 -6.31
N ARG A 32 4.93 -12.37 -7.57
CA ARG A 32 4.27 -11.45 -8.49
C ARG A 32 2.81 -11.85 -8.77
N ASN A 33 2.55 -13.12 -9.00
CA ASN A 33 1.20 -13.62 -9.25
C ASN A 33 0.27 -13.38 -8.04
N HIS A 34 0.78 -13.63 -6.83
CA HIS A 34 0.05 -13.36 -5.59
C HIS A 34 -0.28 -11.86 -5.43
N GLU A 35 0.70 -10.97 -5.69
CA GLU A 35 0.46 -9.53 -5.66
C GLU A 35 -0.59 -9.07 -6.69
N ILE A 36 -0.54 -9.61 -7.91
CA ILE A 36 -1.54 -9.32 -8.95
C ILE A 36 -2.93 -9.74 -8.48
N GLU A 37 -3.07 -10.95 -7.93
CA GLU A 37 -4.34 -11.48 -7.44
C GLU A 37 -4.92 -10.60 -6.32
N LEU A 38 -4.11 -10.27 -5.31
CA LEU A 38 -4.54 -9.42 -4.21
C LEU A 38 -4.88 -8.00 -4.66
N THR A 39 -4.05 -7.41 -5.52
CA THR A 39 -4.29 -6.05 -6.03
C THR A 39 -5.58 -6.00 -6.84
N LYS A 40 -5.83 -6.99 -7.70
CA LYS A 40 -7.08 -7.09 -8.46
C LYS A 40 -8.28 -7.19 -7.52
N TYR A 41 -8.23 -8.10 -6.56
CA TYR A 41 -9.28 -8.29 -5.57
C TYR A 41 -9.57 -7.01 -4.78
N ALA A 42 -8.51 -6.33 -4.32
CA ALA A 42 -8.66 -5.08 -3.59
C ALA A 42 -9.26 -3.97 -4.46
N LEU A 43 -8.78 -3.78 -5.69
CA LEU A 43 -9.31 -2.78 -6.62
C LEU A 43 -10.80 -3.01 -6.91
N GLU A 44 -11.22 -4.26 -7.14
CA GLU A 44 -12.62 -4.61 -7.39
C GLU A 44 -13.52 -4.24 -6.20
N LYS A 45 -13.06 -4.45 -4.97
CA LYS A 45 -13.81 -4.10 -3.76
C LYS A 45 -13.74 -2.61 -3.44
N MET A 46 -12.57 -2.01 -3.51
CA MET A 46 -12.39 -0.57 -3.25
C MET A 46 -13.19 0.29 -4.22
N SER A 47 -13.36 -0.14 -5.47
CA SER A 47 -14.16 0.59 -6.47
C SER A 47 -15.65 0.72 -6.10
N LYS A 48 -16.14 -0.11 -5.17
CA LYS A 48 -17.54 -0.09 -4.68
C LYS A 48 -17.71 0.77 -3.43
N VAL A 49 -16.62 1.16 -2.79
CA VAL A 49 -16.67 2.03 -1.60
C VAL A 49 -17.02 3.45 -2.03
N LYS A 50 -18.12 3.96 -1.49
CA LYS A 50 -18.63 5.28 -1.87
C LYS A 50 -17.69 6.40 -1.45
N GLY A 51 -17.43 7.34 -2.34
CA GLY A 51 -16.56 8.50 -2.07
C GLY A 51 -15.05 8.21 -2.17
N LEU A 52 -14.65 6.97 -2.45
CA LEU A 52 -13.24 6.59 -2.58
C LEU A 52 -12.70 6.97 -3.97
N VAL A 53 -11.56 7.63 -4.00
CA VAL A 53 -10.79 7.96 -5.20
C VAL A 53 -9.51 7.16 -5.20
N ILE A 54 -9.28 6.35 -6.23
CA ILE A 54 -8.08 5.51 -6.40
C ILE A 54 -7.15 6.17 -7.42
N TYR A 55 -5.88 6.31 -7.04
CA TYR A 55 -4.81 6.87 -7.87
C TYR A 55 -3.95 5.77 -8.49
N GLY A 56 -3.40 6.03 -9.66
CA GLY A 56 -2.50 5.13 -10.36
C GLY A 56 -3.19 4.29 -11.46
N PRO A 57 -2.45 3.37 -12.07
CA PRO A 57 -2.96 2.52 -13.14
C PRO A 57 -4.03 1.57 -12.61
N LYS A 58 -5.05 1.30 -13.43
CA LYS A 58 -6.08 0.27 -13.15
C LYS A 58 -5.70 -1.10 -13.70
N ASP A 59 -4.62 -1.17 -14.47
CA ASP A 59 -4.07 -2.41 -15.03
C ASP A 59 -3.12 -3.04 -14.01
N THR A 60 -3.52 -4.14 -13.40
CA THR A 60 -2.74 -4.85 -12.37
C THR A 60 -1.42 -5.40 -12.88
N ASN A 61 -1.24 -5.55 -14.20
CA ASN A 61 0.05 -5.93 -14.79
C ASN A 61 1.08 -4.79 -14.71
N LYS A 62 0.60 -3.54 -14.62
CA LYS A 62 1.42 -2.32 -14.52
C LYS A 62 1.51 -1.76 -13.10
N GLN A 63 0.88 -2.42 -12.13
CA GLN A 63 0.82 -2.00 -10.74
C GLN A 63 1.47 -3.06 -9.84
N GLY A 64 2.24 -2.64 -8.83
CA GLY A 64 2.73 -3.51 -7.77
C GLY A 64 1.65 -3.80 -6.72
N GLY A 65 2.02 -4.51 -5.65
CA GLY A 65 1.15 -4.83 -4.52
C GLY A 65 0.81 -3.59 -3.65
N VAL A 66 0.43 -2.47 -4.26
CA VAL A 66 0.21 -1.20 -3.58
C VAL A 66 -0.91 -0.40 -4.23
N ILE A 67 -1.81 0.17 -3.42
CA ILE A 67 -2.90 1.02 -3.90
C ILE A 67 -2.88 2.34 -3.12
N SER A 68 -2.78 3.46 -3.85
CA SER A 68 -2.93 4.80 -3.29
C SER A 68 -4.36 5.29 -3.50
N PHE A 69 -4.93 5.90 -2.47
CA PHE A 69 -6.32 6.34 -2.49
C PHE A 69 -6.59 7.49 -1.52
N ASN A 70 -7.70 8.19 -1.74
CA ASN A 70 -8.29 9.14 -0.78
C ASN A 70 -9.80 9.02 -0.75
N PHE A 71 -10.42 9.55 0.28
CA PHE A 71 -11.83 9.95 0.24
C PHE A 71 -11.92 11.43 -0.14
N LYS A 72 -12.90 11.77 -0.96
CA LYS A 72 -13.20 13.16 -1.27
C LYS A 72 -13.56 13.89 0.04
N ASP A 73 -12.98 15.06 0.23
CA ASP A 73 -13.25 15.96 1.35
C ASP A 73 -12.89 15.40 2.76
N VAL A 74 -12.12 14.29 2.83
CA VAL A 74 -11.62 13.74 4.10
C VAL A 74 -10.09 13.75 4.10
N HIS A 75 -9.51 14.32 5.16
CA HIS A 75 -8.05 14.37 5.25
C HIS A 75 -7.47 12.94 5.41
N PRO A 76 -6.39 12.57 4.68
CA PRO A 76 -5.81 11.23 4.72
C PRO A 76 -5.44 10.73 6.12
N HIS A 77 -5.00 11.59 7.03
CA HIS A 77 -4.70 11.23 8.42
C HIS A 77 -5.95 10.80 9.20
N ASP A 78 -7.10 11.41 8.94
CA ASP A 78 -8.35 11.04 9.62
C ASP A 78 -8.81 9.65 9.16
N VAL A 79 -8.67 9.36 7.86
CA VAL A 79 -8.90 8.02 7.30
C VAL A 79 -7.99 7.00 7.99
N ALA A 80 -6.68 7.27 8.05
CA ALA A 80 -5.73 6.37 8.68
C ALA A 80 -6.04 6.12 10.16
N THR A 81 -6.44 7.16 10.89
CA THR A 81 -6.81 7.06 12.31
C THR A 81 -8.03 6.16 12.54
N ILE A 82 -9.03 6.19 11.66
CA ILE A 82 -10.22 5.34 11.78
C ILE A 82 -9.86 3.90 11.42
N VAL A 83 -9.12 3.70 10.35
CA VAL A 83 -8.69 2.38 9.87
C VAL A 83 -7.80 1.69 10.92
N ASP A 84 -6.90 2.43 11.58
CA ASP A 84 -6.02 1.93 12.65
C ASP A 84 -6.82 1.41 13.86
N LYS A 85 -7.91 2.08 14.24
CA LYS A 85 -8.80 1.62 15.33
C LYS A 85 -9.42 0.24 15.06
N ASN A 86 -9.51 -0.16 13.80
CA ASN A 86 -10.00 -1.47 13.38
C ASN A 86 -8.87 -2.50 13.21
N GLY A 87 -7.65 -2.17 13.65
CA GLY A 87 -6.49 -3.05 13.57
C GLY A 87 -5.87 -3.17 12.17
N VAL A 88 -6.18 -2.24 11.26
CA VAL A 88 -5.61 -2.22 9.90
C VAL A 88 -4.65 -1.05 9.76
N ALA A 89 -3.39 -1.31 9.48
CA ALA A 89 -2.36 -0.30 9.29
C ALA A 89 -2.26 0.12 7.81
N ILE A 90 -2.44 1.41 7.55
CA ILE A 90 -2.17 2.04 6.27
C ILE A 90 -1.21 3.21 6.45
N ARG A 91 -0.51 3.60 5.39
CA ARG A 91 0.33 4.80 5.45
C ARG A 91 -0.41 6.00 4.87
N SER A 92 -0.43 7.12 5.59
CA SER A 92 -0.89 8.41 5.07
C SER A 92 0.26 9.41 4.97
N GLY A 93 0.23 10.30 3.98
CA GLY A 93 1.22 11.35 3.77
C GLY A 93 1.67 11.51 2.32
N HIS A 94 2.84 12.11 2.13
CA HIS A 94 3.44 12.37 0.81
C HIS A 94 4.16 11.15 0.22
N HIS A 95 4.44 10.12 1.00
CA HIS A 95 5.17 8.90 0.60
C HIS A 95 6.58 9.18 0.03
N CYS A 96 7.25 10.25 0.51
CA CYS A 96 8.51 10.77 -0.03
C CYS A 96 8.41 11.21 -1.51
N ALA A 97 7.21 11.59 -1.96
CA ALA A 97 6.89 11.95 -3.34
C ALA A 97 6.03 13.22 -3.40
N GLN A 98 6.50 14.31 -2.78
CA GLN A 98 5.74 15.57 -2.67
C GLN A 98 5.39 16.14 -4.06
N VAL A 99 6.31 16.12 -5.01
CA VAL A 99 6.05 16.57 -6.39
C VAL A 99 4.90 15.79 -7.06
N LEU A 100 4.76 14.50 -6.73
CA LEU A 100 3.61 13.72 -7.22
C LEU A 100 2.30 14.17 -6.58
N MET A 101 2.30 14.53 -5.30
CA MET A 101 1.11 15.08 -4.63
C MET A 101 0.67 16.40 -5.27
N GLU A 102 1.61 17.28 -5.58
CA GLU A 102 1.36 18.52 -6.31
C GLU A 102 0.76 18.26 -7.69
N LYS A 103 1.31 17.28 -8.44
CA LYS A 103 0.78 16.89 -9.75
C LYS A 103 -0.62 16.28 -9.68
N LEU A 104 -0.96 15.61 -8.61
CA LEU A 104 -2.29 15.02 -8.36
C LEU A 104 -3.28 16.04 -7.78
N ASP A 105 -2.80 17.24 -7.43
CA ASP A 105 -3.57 18.31 -6.76
C ASP A 105 -4.21 17.82 -5.44
N VAL A 106 -3.41 17.13 -4.63
CA VAL A 106 -3.83 16.63 -3.31
C VAL A 106 -2.77 16.93 -2.25
N PRO A 107 -3.18 17.22 -0.99
CA PRO A 107 -2.24 17.47 0.09
C PRO A 107 -1.45 16.24 0.51
N ALA A 108 -2.03 15.06 0.35
CA ALA A 108 -1.45 13.76 0.71
C ALA A 108 -2.32 12.63 0.17
N THR A 109 -1.85 11.39 0.25
CA THR A 109 -2.67 10.20 -0.04
C THR A 109 -2.55 9.15 1.06
N ASN A 110 -3.53 8.25 1.14
CA ASN A 110 -3.44 6.99 1.85
C ASN A 110 -2.85 5.92 0.94
N ARG A 111 -2.16 4.94 1.53
CA ARG A 111 -1.56 3.82 0.81
C ARG A 111 -1.78 2.51 1.55
N ALA A 112 -2.47 1.58 0.92
CA ALA A 112 -2.49 0.18 1.31
C ALA A 112 -1.40 -0.57 0.56
N SER A 113 -0.68 -1.47 1.25
CA SER A 113 0.40 -2.27 0.67
C SER A 113 0.17 -3.74 0.98
N PHE A 114 0.33 -4.60 -0.01
CA PHE A 114 0.16 -6.05 0.07
C PHE A 114 1.47 -6.75 -0.24
N TYR A 115 1.74 -7.87 0.43
CA TYR A 115 2.94 -8.65 0.17
C TYR A 115 2.67 -10.16 0.32
N ILE A 116 3.72 -10.98 0.30
CA ILE A 116 3.65 -12.44 0.26
C ILE A 116 2.84 -13.08 1.39
N TYR A 117 2.67 -12.39 2.50
CA TYR A 117 1.93 -12.84 3.68
C TYR A 117 0.51 -12.28 3.75
N THR A 118 0.15 -11.33 2.91
CA THR A 118 -1.19 -10.72 2.92
C THR A 118 -2.23 -11.68 2.38
N THR A 119 -3.39 -11.72 3.02
CA THR A 119 -4.52 -12.59 2.67
C THR A 119 -5.72 -11.80 2.15
N LYS A 120 -6.66 -12.47 1.48
CA LYS A 120 -7.91 -11.85 1.06
C LYS A 120 -8.76 -11.38 2.25
N GLN A 121 -8.71 -12.10 3.38
CA GLN A 121 -9.40 -11.73 4.62
C GLN A 121 -8.89 -10.39 5.17
N GLU A 122 -7.58 -10.12 5.09
CA GLU A 122 -7.01 -8.84 5.49
C GLU A 122 -7.39 -7.71 4.53
N VAL A 123 -7.51 -8.02 3.24
CA VAL A 123 -8.10 -7.07 2.27
C VAL A 123 -9.56 -6.78 2.64
N ASP A 124 -10.36 -7.79 3.00
CA ASP A 124 -11.74 -7.60 3.43
C ASP A 124 -11.82 -6.71 4.68
N ALA A 125 -10.96 -6.93 5.67
CA ALA A 125 -10.89 -6.07 6.87
C ALA A 125 -10.55 -4.61 6.52
N LEU A 126 -9.70 -4.37 5.52
CA LEU A 126 -9.44 -3.03 4.99
C LEU A 126 -10.72 -2.44 4.39
N ILE A 127 -11.46 -3.20 3.56
CA ILE A 127 -12.69 -2.71 2.93
C ILE A 127 -13.74 -2.34 3.98
N ASP A 128 -13.98 -3.21 4.97
CA ASP A 128 -14.93 -2.96 6.07
C ASP A 128 -14.56 -1.67 6.82
N SER A 129 -13.26 -1.45 7.06
CA SER A 129 -12.75 -0.23 7.69
C SER A 129 -12.97 1.02 6.83
N LEU A 130 -12.78 0.92 5.51
CA LEU A 130 -13.04 2.02 4.58
C LEU A 130 -14.54 2.34 4.47
N GLU A 131 -15.42 1.35 4.51
CA GLU A 131 -16.87 1.56 4.58
C GLU A 131 -17.29 2.27 5.88
N GLN A 132 -16.61 1.95 6.99
CA GLN A 132 -16.82 2.67 8.24
C GLN A 132 -16.40 4.14 8.14
N VAL A 133 -15.27 4.45 7.48
CA VAL A 133 -14.88 5.84 7.19
C VAL A 133 -15.99 6.54 6.42
N ALA A 134 -16.51 5.94 5.34
CA ALA A 134 -17.58 6.50 4.54
C ALA A 134 -18.85 6.79 5.38
N LYS A 135 -19.20 5.90 6.33
CA LYS A 135 -20.33 6.11 7.25
C LYS A 135 -20.09 7.25 8.23
N VAL A 136 -18.90 7.35 8.81
CA VAL A 136 -18.53 8.42 9.79
C VAL A 136 -18.63 9.80 9.14
N PHE A 137 -18.13 9.93 7.91
CA PHE A 137 -18.15 11.20 7.16
C PHE A 137 -19.39 11.42 6.29
N LYS A 138 -20.37 10.48 6.34
CA LYS A 138 -21.66 10.57 5.59
C LYS A 138 -21.49 10.75 4.08
N LEU A 139 -20.51 10.02 3.51
CA LEU A 139 -20.18 10.07 2.08
C LEU A 139 -21.15 9.26 1.20
#